data_b08f7a75ccfbd923074627c7a8621497
#
_entry.id   b08f7a75ccfbd923074627c7a8621497
#
_cell.length_a   1.000
_cell.length_b   1.000
_cell.length_c   1.000
_cell.angle_alpha   90.00
_cell.angle_beta   90.00
_cell.angle_gamma   90.00
#
_symmetry.space_group_name_H-M   'P 1'
#
loop_
_entity.id
_entity.type
_entity.pdbx_description
1 polymer ?
#
loop_
_entity_poly.entity_id
_entity_poly.type
_entity_poly.pdbx_seq_one_letter_code
_entity_poly.pdbx_strand_id
1 'polypeptide(L)'
;MEKIKFVMTDTDTQVSDACRRALEGKGVSVTVCEKNGTKALDALLAIHPQAVLLDAFMPDLDAITVKQRYEAQNAGGSRTTFFVTGAFQSEEIEQELLDSGFSFFFVKPFDENVLVSRVLKAAGNTIRPQIVSQDSDEL
;
A
#
# COMPACT_ATOMS: atom_id res chain seq x y z
N MET A 1 7.25 -21.36 -0.34
CA MET A 1 7.55 -19.94 -0.43
C MET A 1 6.31 -19.13 -0.15
N GLU A 2 6.43 -18.14 0.71
CA GLU A 2 5.30 -17.31 1.07
C GLU A 2 4.97 -16.33 -0.04
N LYS A 3 3.68 -16.09 -0.23
CA LYS A 3 3.24 -15.08 -1.16
C LYS A 3 3.46 -13.69 -0.57
N ILE A 4 3.68 -12.74 -1.45
CA ILE A 4 3.66 -11.33 -1.07
C ILE A 4 2.23 -11.01 -0.67
N LYS A 5 2.06 -10.36 0.48
CA LYS A 5 0.73 -9.97 0.98
C LYS A 5 0.50 -8.49 0.77
N PHE A 6 -0.64 -8.15 0.24
CA PHE A 6 -1.02 -6.78 -0.05
C PHE A 6 -2.44 -6.54 0.43
N VAL A 7 -2.65 -5.40 1.09
CA VAL A 7 -3.98 -4.97 1.55
C VAL A 7 -4.34 -3.70 0.82
N MET A 8 -5.59 -3.56 0.39
CA MET A 8 -6.05 -2.30 -0.17
C MET A 8 -7.47 -2.01 0.29
N THR A 9 -7.78 -0.73 0.43
CA THR A 9 -9.14 -0.31 0.73
C THR A 9 -9.94 -0.28 -0.56
N ASP A 10 -11.21 -0.67 -0.47
CA ASP A 10 -12.09 -0.71 -1.63
C ASP A 10 -12.44 0.73 -2.03
N THR A 11 -12.19 1.07 -3.26
CA THR A 11 -12.48 2.42 -3.75
C THR A 11 -13.64 2.40 -4.73
N ASP A 12 -13.60 1.48 -5.67
CA ASP A 12 -14.61 1.25 -6.69
C ASP A 12 -14.47 -0.21 -7.04
N THR A 13 -15.57 -0.97 -7.02
CA THR A 13 -15.50 -2.41 -7.20
C THR A 13 -14.76 -2.81 -8.47
N GLN A 14 -15.00 -2.09 -9.58
CA GLN A 14 -14.32 -2.42 -10.84
C GLN A 14 -12.82 -2.18 -10.73
N VAL A 15 -12.42 -1.06 -10.12
CA VAL A 15 -11.01 -0.73 -9.95
C VAL A 15 -10.35 -1.73 -9.00
N SER A 16 -11.00 -2.02 -7.89
CA SER A 16 -10.45 -2.97 -6.91
C SER A 16 -10.30 -4.35 -7.50
N ASP A 17 -11.29 -4.80 -8.30
CA ASP A 17 -11.21 -6.11 -8.95
C ASP A 17 -10.09 -6.14 -9.98
N ALA A 18 -9.92 -5.07 -10.75
CA ALA A 18 -8.85 -5.01 -11.75
C ALA A 18 -7.48 -5.06 -11.08
N CYS A 19 -7.31 -4.30 -10.00
CA CYS A 19 -6.06 -4.31 -9.24
C CYS A 19 -5.80 -5.68 -8.64
N ARG A 20 -6.82 -6.29 -8.04
CA ARG A 20 -6.67 -7.61 -7.44
C ARG A 20 -6.27 -8.64 -8.47
N ARG A 21 -6.94 -8.67 -9.62
CA ARG A 21 -6.61 -9.64 -10.67
C ARG A 21 -5.19 -9.45 -11.18
N ALA A 22 -4.79 -8.19 -11.38
CA ALA A 22 -3.45 -7.91 -11.88
C ALA A 22 -2.37 -8.35 -10.89
N LEU A 23 -2.59 -8.07 -9.61
CA LEU A 23 -1.63 -8.45 -8.56
C LEU A 23 -1.61 -9.96 -8.35
N GLU A 24 -2.79 -10.60 -8.30
CA GLU A 24 -2.85 -12.05 -8.11
C GLU A 24 -2.21 -12.79 -9.27
N GLY A 25 -2.29 -12.24 -10.47
CA GLY A 25 -1.61 -12.78 -11.63
C GLY A 25 -0.09 -12.76 -11.50
N LYS A 26 0.44 -11.96 -10.60
CA LYS A 26 1.88 -11.88 -10.32
C LYS A 26 2.26 -12.59 -9.03
N GLY A 27 1.35 -13.35 -8.45
CA GLY A 27 1.65 -14.13 -7.25
C GLY A 27 1.47 -13.39 -5.95
N VAL A 28 0.75 -12.26 -5.97
CA VAL A 28 0.49 -11.48 -4.76
C VAL A 28 -0.85 -11.90 -4.17
N SER A 29 -0.87 -12.10 -2.85
CA SER A 29 -2.11 -12.37 -2.13
C SER A 29 -2.75 -11.05 -1.74
N VAL A 30 -3.95 -10.76 -2.25
CA VAL A 30 -4.59 -9.47 -2.09
C VAL A 30 -5.80 -9.59 -1.16
N THR A 31 -5.88 -8.70 -0.19
CA THR A 31 -7.06 -8.55 0.66
C THR A 31 -7.63 -7.15 0.41
N VAL A 32 -8.87 -7.11 -0.04
CA VAL A 32 -9.58 -5.84 -0.23
C VAL A 32 -10.48 -5.65 0.97
N CYS A 33 -10.29 -4.55 1.70
CA CYS A 33 -11.11 -4.27 2.86
C CYS A 33 -12.00 -3.06 2.58
N GLU A 34 -13.01 -2.91 3.41
CA GLU A 34 -13.94 -1.79 3.31
C GLU A 34 -13.18 -0.45 3.42
N LYS A 35 -13.67 0.58 2.73
CA LYS A 35 -13.06 1.91 2.79
C LYS A 35 -13.43 2.56 4.13
N ASN A 36 -12.73 2.16 5.17
CA ASN A 36 -12.98 2.58 6.54
C ASN A 36 -11.68 2.39 7.31
N GLY A 37 -11.27 3.45 8.03
CA GLY A 37 -9.96 3.42 8.70
C GLY A 37 -9.82 2.36 9.76
N THR A 38 -10.88 2.12 10.55
CA THR A 38 -10.84 1.10 11.59
C THR A 38 -10.72 -0.29 10.97
N LYS A 39 -11.47 -0.56 9.91
CA LYS A 39 -11.39 -1.85 9.21
C LYS A 39 -10.04 -2.05 8.57
N ALA A 40 -9.48 -0.98 7.98
CA ALA A 40 -8.16 -1.05 7.39
C ALA A 40 -7.11 -1.37 8.44
N LEU A 41 -7.16 -0.71 9.59
CA LEU A 41 -6.22 -0.96 10.67
C LEU A 41 -6.31 -2.40 11.15
N ASP A 42 -7.55 -2.90 11.33
CA ASP A 42 -7.76 -4.29 11.75
C ASP A 42 -7.14 -5.27 10.74
N ALA A 43 -7.34 -5.00 9.44
CA ALA A 43 -6.76 -5.86 8.40
C ALA A 43 -5.24 -5.85 8.43
N LEU A 44 -4.65 -4.67 8.61
CA LEU A 44 -3.19 -4.53 8.67
C LEU A 44 -2.62 -5.30 9.87
N LEU A 45 -3.26 -5.18 11.02
CA LEU A 45 -2.79 -5.86 12.22
C LEU A 45 -2.95 -7.39 12.14
N ALA A 46 -3.96 -7.85 11.39
CA ALA A 46 -4.18 -9.28 11.22
C ALA A 46 -3.23 -9.88 10.18
N ILE A 47 -2.93 -9.14 9.12
CA ILE A 47 -2.22 -9.68 7.96
C ILE A 47 -0.73 -9.33 7.94
N HIS A 48 -0.34 -8.16 8.43
CA HIS A 48 1.04 -7.65 8.38
C HIS A 48 1.58 -7.74 6.96
N PRO A 49 0.98 -7.00 6.00
CA PRO A 49 1.37 -7.11 4.59
C PRO A 49 2.69 -6.44 4.29
N GLN A 50 3.31 -6.80 3.18
CA GLN A 50 4.49 -6.11 2.69
C GLN A 50 4.14 -4.73 2.15
N ALA A 51 2.93 -4.56 1.64
CA ALA A 51 2.49 -3.26 1.13
C ALA A 51 0.99 -3.09 1.33
N VAL A 52 0.55 -1.84 1.39
CA VAL A 52 -0.86 -1.49 1.53
C VAL A 52 -1.17 -0.24 0.72
N LEU A 53 -2.36 -0.18 0.17
CA LEU A 53 -2.89 1.00 -0.50
C LEU A 53 -4.11 1.49 0.26
N LEU A 54 -4.02 2.68 0.83
CA LEU A 54 -5.11 3.29 1.61
C LEU A 54 -5.67 4.49 0.88
N ASP A 55 -6.99 4.68 0.95
CA ASP A 55 -7.56 5.95 0.54
C ASP A 55 -7.13 7.01 1.55
N ALA A 56 -6.79 8.19 1.04
CA ALA A 56 -6.33 9.28 1.90
C ALA A 56 -7.38 9.66 2.94
N PHE A 57 -8.62 9.71 2.52
CA PHE A 57 -9.74 10.10 3.39
C PHE A 57 -10.72 8.95 3.52
N MET A 58 -10.94 8.52 4.74
CA MET A 58 -11.83 7.40 5.04
C MET A 58 -12.64 7.72 6.29
N PRO A 59 -13.85 7.14 6.41
CA PRO A 59 -14.58 7.25 7.67
C PRO A 59 -13.77 6.67 8.82
N ASP A 60 -14.01 7.15 10.00
CA ASP A 60 -13.42 6.78 11.29
C ASP A 60 -11.98 7.23 11.44
N LEU A 61 -11.06 6.79 10.59
CA LEU A 61 -9.65 7.15 10.67
C LEU A 61 -9.14 7.44 9.27
N ASP A 62 -8.40 8.51 9.11
CA ASP A 62 -7.76 8.79 7.81
C ASP A 62 -6.49 7.94 7.65
N ALA A 63 -5.89 8.02 6.47
CA ALA A 63 -4.74 7.18 6.15
C ALA A 63 -3.55 7.44 7.07
N ILE A 64 -3.30 8.70 7.42
CA ILE A 64 -2.17 9.05 8.28
C ILE A 64 -2.36 8.42 9.65
N THR A 65 -3.56 8.52 10.21
CA THR A 65 -3.86 7.96 11.52
C THR A 65 -3.75 6.44 11.52
N VAL A 66 -4.24 5.80 10.45
CA VAL A 66 -4.12 4.34 10.32
C VAL A 66 -2.66 3.92 10.33
N LYS A 67 -1.83 4.61 9.55
CA LYS A 67 -0.41 4.30 9.48
C LYS A 67 0.25 4.48 10.85
N GLN A 68 -0.01 5.60 11.51
CA GLN A 68 0.58 5.87 12.82
C GLN A 68 0.21 4.81 13.84
N ARG A 69 -1.06 4.44 13.90
CA ARG A 69 -1.53 3.44 14.86
C ARG A 69 -0.99 2.05 14.55
N TYR A 70 -0.93 1.70 13.28
CA TYR A 70 -0.37 0.42 12.88
C TYR A 70 1.10 0.33 13.28
N GLU A 71 1.87 1.36 12.98
CA GLU A 71 3.30 1.34 13.28
C GLU A 71 3.56 1.30 14.79
N ALA A 72 2.74 1.99 15.56
CA ALA A 72 2.88 1.97 17.02
C ALA A 72 2.62 0.57 17.59
N GLN A 73 1.65 -0.14 17.02
CA GLN A 73 1.30 -1.48 17.49
C GLN A 73 2.17 -2.58 16.89
N ASN A 74 2.85 -2.27 15.79
CA ASN A 74 3.68 -3.22 15.08
C ASN A 74 5.17 -3.00 15.34
N ALA A 75 5.50 -2.31 16.43
CA ALA A 75 6.89 -1.99 16.75
C ALA A 75 7.72 -3.27 16.82
N GLY A 76 8.80 -3.31 16.06
CA GLY A 76 9.66 -4.50 15.99
C GLY A 76 9.17 -5.57 15.03
N GLY A 77 8.02 -5.38 14.40
CA GLY A 77 7.49 -6.32 13.43
C GLY A 77 8.01 -6.07 12.02
N SER A 78 7.46 -6.81 11.07
CA SER A 78 7.83 -6.69 9.67
C SER A 78 7.45 -5.32 9.13
N ARG A 79 8.26 -4.83 8.21
CA ARG A 79 8.04 -3.53 7.61
C ARG A 79 6.94 -3.60 6.57
N THR A 80 6.08 -2.59 6.56
CA THR A 80 5.04 -2.45 5.55
C THR A 80 5.28 -1.15 4.78
N THR A 81 5.21 -1.23 3.45
CA THR A 81 5.30 -0.05 2.60
C THR A 81 3.89 0.51 2.42
N PHE A 82 3.72 1.80 2.68
CA PHE A 82 2.42 2.46 2.61
C PHE A 82 2.28 3.29 1.35
N PHE A 83 1.29 2.95 0.55
CA PHE A 83 0.86 3.76 -0.59
C PHE A 83 -0.50 4.38 -0.26
N VAL A 84 -0.81 5.49 -0.91
CA VAL A 84 -2.06 6.20 -0.67
C VAL A 84 -2.67 6.63 -1.99
N THR A 85 -3.99 6.72 -2.04
CA THR A 85 -4.70 7.15 -3.25
C THR A 85 -5.77 8.17 -2.89
N GLY A 86 -6.12 9.00 -3.87
CA GLY A 86 -7.15 10.01 -3.70
C GLY A 86 -7.70 10.46 -5.04
N ALA A 87 -8.89 11.08 -4.99
CA ALA A 87 -9.60 11.45 -6.21
C ALA A 87 -9.02 12.68 -6.89
N PHE A 88 -8.29 13.49 -6.18
CA PHE A 88 -7.65 14.67 -6.75
C PHE A 88 -6.34 14.92 -6.04
N GLN A 89 -5.48 15.68 -6.70
CA GLN A 89 -4.16 15.99 -6.18
C GLN A 89 -4.12 17.42 -5.64
N SER A 90 -3.62 17.56 -4.43
CA SER A 90 -3.33 18.83 -3.81
C SER A 90 -1.89 18.74 -3.33
N GLU A 91 -1.09 19.74 -3.70
CA GLU A 91 0.32 19.74 -3.32
C GLU A 91 0.50 19.69 -1.81
N GLU A 92 -0.36 20.42 -1.07
CA GLU A 92 -0.26 20.44 0.39
C GLU A 92 -0.57 19.07 0.99
N ILE A 93 -1.64 18.43 0.53
CA ILE A 93 -2.04 17.13 1.04
C ILE A 93 -1.01 16.09 0.64
N GLU A 94 -0.56 16.11 -0.60
CA GLU A 94 0.46 15.17 -1.06
C GLU A 94 1.74 15.29 -0.23
N GLN A 95 2.17 16.53 0.02
CA GLN A 95 3.38 16.75 0.80
C GLN A 95 3.21 16.22 2.23
N GLU A 96 2.05 16.46 2.83
CA GLU A 96 1.76 15.96 4.17
C GLU A 96 1.83 14.44 4.22
N LEU A 97 1.27 13.77 3.21
CA LEU A 97 1.29 12.32 3.14
C LEU A 97 2.71 11.79 2.96
N LEU A 98 3.48 12.41 2.07
CA LEU A 98 4.86 11.99 1.86
C LEU A 98 5.69 12.23 3.12
N ASP A 99 5.49 13.36 3.80
CA ASP A 99 6.18 13.65 5.05
C ASP A 99 5.81 12.67 6.15
N SER A 100 4.63 12.08 6.06
CA SER A 100 4.16 11.07 7.01
C SER A 100 4.67 9.67 6.67
N GLY A 101 5.47 9.53 5.62
CA GLY A 101 6.11 8.27 5.28
C GLY A 101 5.41 7.43 4.24
N PHE A 102 4.42 7.99 3.55
CA PHE A 102 3.81 7.29 2.41
C PHE A 102 4.78 7.33 1.24
N SER A 103 4.92 6.20 0.56
CA SER A 103 5.93 6.06 -0.49
C SER A 103 5.47 6.61 -1.84
N PHE A 104 4.17 6.65 -2.08
CA PHE A 104 3.67 7.12 -3.36
C PHE A 104 2.18 7.45 -3.26
N PHE A 105 1.76 8.48 -3.99
CA PHE A 105 0.37 8.91 -4.06
C PHE A 105 -0.17 8.58 -5.46
N PHE A 106 -1.16 7.70 -5.52
CA PHE A 106 -1.83 7.34 -6.77
C PHE A 106 -3.07 8.23 -6.93
N VAL A 107 -3.04 9.14 -7.90
CA VAL A 107 -4.21 9.98 -8.18
C VAL A 107 -5.21 9.17 -9.00
N LYS A 108 -6.46 9.15 -8.56
CA LYS A 108 -7.52 8.42 -9.28
C LYS A 108 -7.98 9.19 -10.51
N PRO A 109 -8.25 8.52 -11.62
CA PRO A 109 -8.01 7.10 -11.85
C PRO A 109 -6.52 6.85 -12.12
N PHE A 110 -6.05 5.66 -11.75
CA PHE A 110 -4.65 5.31 -11.99
C PHE A 110 -4.58 3.96 -12.71
N ASP A 111 -3.44 3.71 -13.33
CA ASP A 111 -3.19 2.47 -14.05
C ASP A 111 -2.82 1.37 -13.06
N GLU A 112 -3.57 0.27 -13.06
CA GLU A 112 -3.29 -0.85 -12.14
C GLU A 112 -1.90 -1.45 -12.38
N ASN A 113 -1.35 -1.32 -13.58
CA ASN A 113 -0.01 -1.83 -13.86
C ASN A 113 1.06 -1.05 -13.12
N VAL A 114 0.84 0.24 -12.88
CA VAL A 114 1.76 1.05 -12.08
C VAL A 114 1.72 0.57 -10.63
N LEU A 115 0.53 0.28 -10.12
CA LEU A 115 0.38 -0.26 -8.77
C LEU A 115 1.10 -1.59 -8.64
N VAL A 116 0.91 -2.50 -9.60
CA VAL A 116 1.57 -3.81 -9.59
C VAL A 116 3.09 -3.63 -9.52
N SER A 117 3.62 -2.77 -10.38
CA SER A 117 5.07 -2.54 -10.43
C SER A 117 5.59 -2.05 -9.07
N ARG A 118 4.88 -1.12 -8.46
CA ARG A 118 5.31 -0.55 -7.18
C ARG A 118 5.20 -1.54 -6.03
N VAL A 119 4.15 -2.36 -6.02
CA VAL A 119 3.98 -3.38 -5.00
C VAL A 119 5.09 -4.43 -5.08
N LEU A 120 5.39 -4.90 -6.28
CA LEU A 120 6.46 -5.89 -6.45
C LEU A 120 7.80 -5.33 -6.04
N LYS A 121 8.07 -4.07 -6.37
CA LYS A 121 9.32 -3.44 -6.00
C LYS A 121 9.43 -3.27 -4.49
N ALA A 122 8.35 -2.86 -3.84
CA ALA A 122 8.33 -2.69 -2.39
C ALA A 122 8.57 -4.02 -1.70
N ALA A 123 7.93 -5.08 -2.18
CA ALA A 123 8.09 -6.41 -1.60
C ALA A 123 9.51 -6.93 -1.79
N GLY A 124 10.10 -6.67 -2.94
CA GLY A 124 11.48 -7.04 -3.19
C GLY A 124 12.44 -6.36 -2.24
N ASN A 125 12.24 -5.07 -2.01
CA ASN A 125 13.08 -4.32 -1.08
C ASN A 125 12.91 -4.81 0.36
N THR A 126 11.71 -5.27 0.70
CA THR A 126 11.43 -5.76 2.04
C THR A 126 12.06 -7.13 2.27
N ILE A 127 11.98 -8.00 1.28
CA ILE A 127 12.45 -9.39 1.39
C ILE A 127 13.95 -9.49 1.14
N ARG A 128 14.49 -8.64 0.25
CA ARG A 128 15.88 -8.70 -0.15
C ARG A 128 16.56 -7.38 0.19
N PRO A 129 16.97 -7.25 1.39
CA PRO A 129 17.59 -6.00 1.79
C PRO A 129 18.80 -5.64 1.00
N GLN A 130 19.37 -6.25 0.19
CA GLN A 130 20.44 -5.90 -0.48
C GLN A 130 20.76 -6.06 -1.75
N ILE A 131 21.08 -6.06 -2.32
CA ILE A 131 21.64 -6.24 -3.35
C ILE A 131 21.69 -5.28 -4.36
N VAL A 132 21.57 -4.78 -4.49
CA VAL A 132 21.51 -4.25 -5.20
C VAL A 132 21.80 -3.72 -5.95
N SER A 133 21.82 -3.36 -6.29
CA SER A 133 22.03 -2.93 -6.98
C SER A 133 22.30 -2.68 -7.70
N GLN A 134 22.49 -2.83 -8.02
CA GLN A 134 22.73 -2.78 -8.78
C GLN A 134 22.54 -2.66 -9.51
N ASP A 135 22.30 -2.74 -9.67
CA ASP A 135 22.02 -2.73 -10.43
C ASP A 135 21.61 -2.26 -10.91
N SER A 136 21.46 -2.26 -10.82
CA SER A 136 21.05 -2.02 -11.27
C SER A 136 20.85 -1.20 -11.71
N ASP A 137 20.82 -0.98 -11.52
CA ASP A 137 20.70 -0.42 -11.88
C ASP A 137 20.93 0.10 -12.43
N GLU A 138 20.96 0.04 -12.31
CA GLU A 138 21.16 0.24 -12.81
C GLU A 138 21.27 0.41 -13.46
N LEU A 139 21.18 0.51 -13.58
CA LEU A 139 21.18 0.34 -14.25
C LEU A 139 21.20 0.44 -14.69
#